data_3036c870ac322dd10d9aa3ba5ed2561e
#
_entry.id   3036c870ac322dd10d9aa3ba5ed2561e
#
_cell.length_a   1.000
_cell.length_b   1.000
_cell.length_c   1.000
_cell.angle_alpha   90.00
_cell.angle_beta   90.00
_cell.angle_gamma   90.00
#
_symmetry.space_group_name_H-M   'P 1'
#
loop_
_entity.id
_entity.type
_entity.pdbx_description
1 polymer ?
#
loop_
_entity_poly.entity_id
_entity_poly.type
_entity_poly.pdbx_seq_one_letter_code
_entity_poly.pdbx_strand_id
1 'polypeptide(L)'
;MKRWLALLLIAAVLLASGCTAARQDQLYLYGEFHANDELLQRELALWKDYYAGGMRDLFVELPYYTAQYLNRWMQADNDRILMEVYTDWKGSASYHQNVLDFYCGIKAACPETVFHGTDVGHQYNSTGYRYLKLLRSEGKRDTEEYRLASENIDQGLEFYRTQDGEFRENAMTQNLLREYRALGGGSVMGIYGAYHTSMTSDDGVQTMASRLTEALGDSVIFYDLREE
;
A
#
# COMPACT_ATOMS: atom_id res chain seq x y z
N MET A 1 -67.91 -13.13 -45.52
CA MET A 1 -66.57 -13.76 -45.29
C MET A 1 -65.56 -12.65 -45.18
N LYS A 2 -65.19 -12.25 -43.95
CA LYS A 2 -64.23 -11.17 -43.68
C LYS A 2 -62.94 -11.82 -43.14
N ARG A 3 -61.83 -11.73 -43.91
CA ARG A 3 -60.52 -12.18 -43.52
C ARG A 3 -59.86 -11.10 -42.66
N TRP A 4 -59.54 -11.41 -41.40
CA TRP A 4 -58.74 -10.61 -40.52
C TRP A 4 -57.26 -10.95 -40.72
N LEU A 5 -56.47 -10.01 -41.22
CA LEU A 5 -55.00 -10.08 -41.19
C LEU A 5 -54.54 -9.64 -39.80
N ALA A 6 -53.92 -10.58 -39.10
CA ALA A 6 -53.19 -10.25 -37.86
C ALA A 6 -51.76 -9.83 -38.25
N LEU A 7 -51.41 -8.58 -38.03
CA LEU A 7 -50.06 -8.07 -38.11
C LEU A 7 -49.33 -8.38 -36.79
N LEU A 8 -48.38 -9.30 -36.85
CA LEU A 8 -47.41 -9.58 -35.80
C LEU A 8 -46.30 -8.53 -35.85
N LEU A 9 -46.32 -7.57 -34.91
CA LEU A 9 -45.22 -6.65 -34.63
C LEU A 9 -44.15 -7.41 -33.81
N ILE A 10 -43.07 -7.83 -34.45
CA ILE A 10 -41.87 -8.33 -33.75
C ILE A 10 -41.09 -7.12 -33.26
N ALA A 11 -41.21 -6.82 -31.99
CA ALA A 11 -40.33 -5.84 -31.31
C ALA A 11 -38.97 -6.52 -31.10
N ALA A 12 -37.98 -6.19 -31.95
CA ALA A 12 -36.57 -6.53 -31.71
C ALA A 12 -36.03 -5.68 -30.58
N VAL A 13 -35.98 -6.19 -29.36
CA VAL A 13 -35.24 -5.63 -28.27
C VAL A 13 -33.75 -5.83 -28.54
N LEU A 14 -33.11 -4.84 -29.10
CA LEU A 14 -31.65 -4.75 -29.14
C LEU A 14 -31.14 -4.58 -27.70
N LEU A 15 -30.78 -5.69 -27.07
CA LEU A 15 -29.92 -5.70 -25.90
C LEU A 15 -28.56 -5.16 -26.33
N ALA A 16 -28.36 -3.86 -26.21
CA ALA A 16 -27.04 -3.27 -26.24
C ALA A 16 -26.29 -3.79 -24.99
N SER A 17 -25.64 -4.93 -25.13
CA SER A 17 -24.60 -5.38 -24.20
C SER A 17 -23.46 -4.41 -24.35
N GLY A 18 -23.53 -3.29 -23.62
CA GLY A 18 -22.36 -2.45 -23.41
C GLY A 18 -21.32 -3.30 -22.70
N CYS A 19 -20.37 -3.87 -23.45
CA CYS A 19 -19.10 -4.28 -22.89
C CYS A 19 -18.45 -3.00 -22.35
N THR A 20 -18.74 -2.62 -21.12
CA THR A 20 -17.81 -1.84 -20.35
C THR A 20 -16.59 -2.74 -20.20
N ALA A 21 -15.52 -2.45 -20.96
CA ALA A 21 -14.24 -3.08 -20.69
C ALA A 21 -14.03 -2.98 -19.19
N ALA A 22 -13.94 -4.13 -18.52
CA ALA A 22 -13.65 -4.16 -17.09
C ALA A 22 -12.38 -3.34 -16.94
N ARG A 23 -12.44 -2.25 -16.14
CA ARG A 23 -11.27 -1.43 -15.89
C ARG A 23 -10.24 -2.36 -15.27
N GLN A 24 -9.11 -2.55 -15.93
CA GLN A 24 -8.05 -3.41 -15.42
C GLN A 24 -7.58 -2.81 -14.09
N ASP A 25 -7.53 -3.65 -13.05
CA ASP A 25 -7.01 -3.24 -11.76
C ASP A 25 -5.55 -2.77 -11.92
N GLN A 26 -5.23 -1.63 -11.35
CA GLN A 26 -3.94 -0.96 -11.51
C GLN A 26 -3.28 -0.74 -10.16
N LEU A 27 -2.00 -1.00 -10.10
CA LEU A 27 -1.12 -0.64 -9.00
C LEU A 27 -0.36 0.63 -9.39
N TYR A 28 -0.73 1.77 -8.80
CA TYR A 28 -0.09 3.06 -9.01
C TYR A 28 0.99 3.28 -7.96
N LEU A 29 2.27 3.26 -8.33
CA LEU A 29 3.38 3.45 -7.40
C LEU A 29 4.07 4.79 -7.65
N TYR A 30 4.20 5.57 -6.59
CA TYR A 30 4.78 6.89 -6.58
C TYR A 30 6.12 6.88 -5.86
N GLY A 31 7.17 7.33 -6.56
CA GLY A 31 8.52 7.47 -6.06
C GLY A 31 8.77 8.86 -5.50
N GLU A 32 9.31 8.93 -4.27
CA GLU A 32 9.52 10.20 -3.58
C GLU A 32 10.91 10.31 -2.93
N PHE A 33 11.24 11.46 -2.36
CA PHE A 33 12.29 11.66 -1.37
C PHE A 33 11.67 11.81 0.00
N HIS A 34 12.04 10.91 0.92
CA HIS A 34 11.51 10.88 2.28
C HIS A 34 11.57 12.24 2.97
N ALA A 35 10.50 12.58 3.68
CA ALA A 35 10.36 13.79 4.48
C ALA A 35 10.54 15.11 3.71
N ASN A 36 10.30 15.12 2.40
CA ASN A 36 10.25 16.35 1.63
C ASN A 36 8.85 16.98 1.74
N ASP A 37 8.77 18.23 2.21
CA ASP A 37 7.49 18.91 2.46
C ASP A 37 6.60 19.01 1.22
N GLU A 38 7.17 19.35 0.08
CA GLU A 38 6.43 19.51 -1.17
C GLU A 38 5.88 18.17 -1.65
N LEU A 39 6.72 17.11 -1.63
CA LEU A 39 6.32 15.77 -2.06
C LEU A 39 5.25 15.19 -1.14
N LEU A 40 5.37 15.32 0.20
CA LEU A 40 4.34 14.88 1.15
C LEU A 40 2.98 15.58 0.94
N GLN A 41 2.99 16.87 0.55
CA GLN A 41 1.77 17.60 0.21
C GLN A 41 1.13 17.06 -1.09
N ARG A 42 1.97 16.77 -2.10
CA ARG A 42 1.52 16.16 -3.37
C ARG A 42 0.96 14.76 -3.17
N GLU A 43 1.63 13.92 -2.39
CA GLU A 43 1.16 12.57 -2.03
C GLU A 43 -0.18 12.60 -1.31
N LEU A 44 -0.33 13.53 -0.35
CA LEU A 44 -1.60 13.70 0.35
C LEU A 44 -2.72 14.17 -0.59
N ALA A 45 -2.42 15.06 -1.54
CA ALA A 45 -3.37 15.51 -2.54
C ALA A 45 -3.79 14.37 -3.48
N LEU A 46 -2.83 13.60 -4.00
CA LEU A 46 -3.07 12.43 -4.83
C LEU A 46 -3.90 11.38 -4.09
N TRP A 47 -3.56 11.09 -2.82
CA TRP A 47 -4.33 10.14 -2.02
C TRP A 47 -5.77 10.59 -1.82
N LYS A 48 -6.02 11.89 -1.55
CA LYS A 48 -7.39 12.44 -1.45
C LYS A 48 -8.19 12.24 -2.73
N ASP A 49 -7.57 12.41 -3.89
CA ASP A 49 -8.23 12.24 -5.18
C ASP A 49 -8.58 10.77 -5.43
N TYR A 50 -7.66 9.84 -5.15
CA TYR A 50 -7.93 8.40 -5.22
C TYR A 50 -8.99 7.96 -4.21
N TYR A 51 -8.93 8.48 -2.99
CA TYR A 51 -9.90 8.21 -1.94
C TYR A 51 -11.30 8.70 -2.32
N ALA A 52 -11.42 9.91 -2.90
CA ALA A 52 -12.69 10.43 -3.43
C ALA A 52 -13.21 9.57 -4.59
N GLY A 53 -12.33 8.94 -5.35
CA GLY A 53 -12.65 7.95 -6.38
C GLY A 53 -13.05 6.55 -5.85
N GLY A 54 -13.04 6.36 -4.53
CA GLY A 54 -13.46 5.11 -3.88
C GLY A 54 -12.32 4.19 -3.43
N MET A 55 -11.04 4.56 -3.67
CA MET A 55 -9.89 3.79 -3.19
C MET A 55 -9.78 3.89 -1.66
N ARG A 56 -9.37 2.80 -1.00
CA ARG A 56 -9.22 2.74 0.46
C ARG A 56 -7.87 2.18 0.89
N ASP A 57 -7.22 1.42 0.04
CA ASP A 57 -6.00 0.68 0.32
C ASP A 57 -4.78 1.48 -0.14
N LEU A 58 -3.96 1.93 0.82
CA LEU A 58 -2.74 2.70 0.59
C LEU A 58 -1.53 1.86 1.00
N PHE A 59 -0.69 1.53 0.01
CA PHE A 59 0.55 0.82 0.22
C PHE A 59 1.68 1.78 0.58
N VAL A 60 2.49 1.42 1.56
CA VAL A 60 3.53 2.30 2.09
C VAL A 60 4.82 1.54 2.35
N GLU A 61 5.96 2.25 2.20
CA GLU A 61 7.29 1.76 2.56
C GLU A 61 7.49 1.74 4.08
N LEU A 62 6.69 0.93 4.73
CA LEU A 62 6.75 0.66 6.17
C LEU A 62 6.69 -0.84 6.43
N PRO A 63 7.22 -1.30 7.57
CA PRO A 63 7.00 -2.67 8.02
C PRO A 63 5.51 -3.00 8.18
N TYR A 64 5.17 -4.27 7.97
CA TYR A 64 3.81 -4.79 8.17
C TYR A 64 3.21 -4.36 9.51
N TYR A 65 3.90 -4.63 10.63
CA TYR A 65 3.40 -4.30 11.96
C TYR A 65 3.25 -2.79 12.22
N THR A 66 4.03 -1.96 11.54
CA THR A 66 3.90 -0.51 11.63
C THR A 66 2.61 -0.04 10.97
N ALA A 67 2.32 -0.53 9.76
CA ALA A 67 1.06 -0.26 9.08
C ALA A 67 -0.15 -0.75 9.89
N GLN A 68 -0.04 -1.92 10.55
CA GLN A 68 -1.11 -2.41 11.42
C GLN A 68 -1.34 -1.52 12.66
N TYR A 69 -0.28 -0.91 13.21
CA TYR A 69 -0.47 0.12 14.24
C TYR A 69 -1.13 1.38 13.70
N LEU A 70 -0.78 1.83 12.49
CA LEU A 70 -1.46 2.94 11.83
C LEU A 70 -2.95 2.62 11.60
N ASN A 71 -3.28 1.40 11.17
CA ASN A 71 -4.68 0.97 11.01
C ASN A 71 -5.45 0.99 12.33
N ARG A 72 -4.82 0.60 13.43
CA ARG A 72 -5.43 0.71 14.78
C ARG A 72 -5.59 2.17 15.19
N TRP A 73 -4.60 3.02 14.88
CA TRP A 73 -4.69 4.45 15.15
C TRP A 73 -5.78 5.13 14.33
N MET A 74 -5.99 4.75 13.08
CA MET A 74 -7.10 5.28 12.25
C MET A 74 -8.46 5.12 12.94
N GLN A 75 -8.64 4.07 13.75
CA GLN A 75 -9.88 3.78 14.49
C GLN A 75 -9.87 4.35 15.92
N ALA A 76 -8.78 4.97 16.37
CA ALA A 76 -8.67 5.48 17.74
C ALA A 76 -9.13 6.95 17.84
N ASP A 77 -9.68 7.31 19.00
CA ASP A 77 -10.15 8.69 19.29
C ASP A 77 -9.01 9.69 19.57
N ASN A 78 -7.76 9.20 19.67
CA ASN A 78 -6.59 10.03 19.98
C ASN A 78 -5.32 9.51 19.27
N ASP A 79 -4.25 10.32 19.33
CA ASP A 79 -3.02 10.05 18.57
C ASP A 79 -1.96 9.26 19.37
N ARG A 80 -2.31 8.67 20.52
CA ARG A 80 -1.33 7.98 21.37
C ARG A 80 -0.59 6.87 20.60
N ILE A 81 -1.30 6.07 19.81
CA ILE A 81 -0.71 4.98 19.02
C ILE A 81 0.26 5.55 17.98
N LEU A 82 -0.15 6.59 17.24
CA LEU A 82 0.73 7.26 16.27
C LEU A 82 1.98 7.82 16.96
N MET A 83 1.84 8.47 18.10
CA MET A 83 2.97 9.04 18.83
C MET A 83 3.94 7.98 19.37
N GLU A 84 3.45 6.81 19.76
CA GLU A 84 4.29 5.65 20.13
C GLU A 84 5.11 5.15 18.92
N VAL A 85 4.47 5.01 17.75
CA VAL A 85 5.15 4.62 16.50
C VAL A 85 6.14 5.70 16.07
N TYR A 86 5.74 6.96 16.08
CA TYR A 86 6.60 8.09 15.74
C TYR A 86 7.86 8.16 16.62
N THR A 87 7.72 7.88 17.92
CA THR A 87 8.86 7.82 18.83
C THR A 87 9.86 6.73 18.44
N ASP A 88 9.39 5.59 17.98
CA ASP A 88 10.24 4.49 17.52
C ASP A 88 10.97 4.81 16.21
N TRP A 89 10.47 5.74 15.40
CA TRP A 89 11.14 6.19 14.17
C TRP A 89 12.37 7.09 14.43
N LYS A 90 12.64 7.45 15.67
CA LYS A 90 13.77 8.33 15.99
C LYS A 90 15.08 7.81 15.39
N GLY A 91 15.72 8.67 14.59
CA GLY A 91 16.94 8.34 13.85
C GLY A 91 16.72 7.73 12.46
N SER A 92 15.49 7.61 11.99
CA SER A 92 15.15 7.24 10.61
C SER A 92 14.65 8.45 9.80
N ALA A 93 14.53 8.28 8.50
CA ALA A 93 13.96 9.28 7.58
C ALA A 93 12.49 9.63 7.90
N SER A 94 11.77 8.76 8.60
CA SER A 94 10.37 9.01 8.98
C SER A 94 10.21 9.86 10.26
N TYR A 95 11.30 10.16 11.00
CA TYR A 95 11.23 10.95 12.22
C TYR A 95 11.29 12.46 11.93
N HIS A 96 10.29 12.98 11.25
CA HIS A 96 10.13 14.40 10.93
C HIS A 96 8.69 14.84 11.17
N GLN A 97 8.52 16.12 11.60
CA GLN A 97 7.18 16.66 11.91
C GLN A 97 6.25 16.61 10.69
N ASN A 98 6.74 16.91 9.50
CA ASN A 98 5.97 16.85 8.25
C ASN A 98 5.44 15.46 7.92
N VAL A 99 6.18 14.40 8.27
CA VAL A 99 5.71 13.00 8.14
C VAL A 99 4.58 12.72 9.12
N LEU A 100 4.69 13.21 10.36
CA LEU A 100 3.60 13.11 11.33
C LEU A 100 2.36 13.85 10.84
N ASP A 101 2.54 15.09 10.32
CA ASP A 101 1.47 15.91 9.77
C ASP A 101 0.80 15.26 8.56
N PHE A 102 1.57 14.56 7.71
CA PHE A 102 1.06 13.78 6.58
C PHE A 102 0.09 12.70 7.03
N TYR A 103 0.45 11.85 8.00
CA TYR A 103 -0.45 10.81 8.52
C TYR A 103 -1.68 11.42 9.19
N CYS A 104 -1.53 12.49 9.99
CA CYS A 104 -2.65 13.23 10.56
C CYS A 104 -3.58 13.80 9.48
N GLY A 105 -3.00 14.30 8.38
CA GLY A 105 -3.73 14.78 7.21
C GLY A 105 -4.54 13.68 6.52
N ILE A 106 -3.99 12.47 6.40
CA ILE A 106 -4.72 11.30 5.88
C ILE A 106 -5.88 10.96 6.80
N LYS A 107 -5.66 10.82 8.11
CA LYS A 107 -6.75 10.49 9.06
C LYS A 107 -7.88 11.51 9.01
N ALA A 108 -7.54 12.80 8.94
CA ALA A 108 -8.54 13.87 8.89
C ALA A 108 -9.35 13.90 7.60
N ALA A 109 -8.72 13.65 6.45
CA ALA A 109 -9.36 13.79 5.14
C ALA A 109 -9.87 12.47 4.56
N CYS A 110 -9.23 11.35 4.92
CA CYS A 110 -9.45 10.02 4.36
C CYS A 110 -9.59 8.96 5.47
N PRO A 111 -10.60 9.06 6.37
CA PRO A 111 -10.65 8.29 7.62
C PRO A 111 -10.83 6.77 7.44
N GLU A 112 -11.24 6.30 6.26
CA GLU A 112 -11.38 4.87 5.97
C GLU A 112 -10.13 4.28 5.30
N THR A 113 -9.00 5.00 5.28
CA THR A 113 -7.75 4.49 4.72
C THR A 113 -7.28 3.26 5.48
N VAL A 114 -6.90 2.23 4.73
CA VAL A 114 -6.23 1.02 5.21
C VAL A 114 -4.79 1.03 4.69
N PHE A 115 -3.83 1.05 5.61
CA PHE A 115 -2.40 1.02 5.27
C PHE A 115 -1.90 -0.42 5.10
N HIS A 116 -1.14 -0.66 4.04
CA HIS A 116 -0.44 -1.91 3.76
C HIS A 116 1.06 -1.67 3.80
N GLY A 117 1.72 -2.12 4.86
CA GLY A 117 3.17 -2.02 5.02
C GLY A 117 3.87 -3.20 4.35
N THR A 118 4.83 -2.89 3.48
CA THR A 118 5.45 -3.92 2.64
C THR A 118 6.97 -3.97 2.73
N ASP A 119 7.60 -3.05 3.48
CA ASP A 119 9.04 -3.09 3.69
C ASP A 119 9.46 -4.19 4.67
N VAL A 120 10.76 -4.46 4.71
CA VAL A 120 11.37 -5.33 5.73
C VAL A 120 11.17 -4.75 7.14
N GLY A 121 11.37 -5.54 8.15
CA GLY A 121 11.10 -5.17 9.55
C GLY A 121 12.05 -4.11 10.12
N HIS A 122 11.88 -2.85 9.76
CA HIS A 122 12.52 -1.74 10.49
C HIS A 122 11.90 -1.59 11.88
N GLN A 123 12.68 -1.15 12.88
CA GLN A 123 12.23 -1.05 14.29
C GLN A 123 11.67 -2.39 14.84
N TYR A 124 12.21 -3.55 14.37
CA TYR A 124 11.78 -4.87 14.82
C TYR A 124 11.90 -5.05 16.33
N ASN A 125 12.94 -4.46 16.96
CA ASN A 125 13.24 -4.56 18.38
C ASN A 125 12.38 -3.63 19.28
N SER A 126 11.63 -2.70 18.71
CA SER A 126 10.69 -1.81 19.41
C SER A 126 9.26 -2.06 18.93
N THR A 127 8.85 -1.47 17.81
CA THR A 127 7.50 -1.59 17.24
C THR A 127 7.14 -3.04 16.95
N GLY A 128 8.04 -3.81 16.32
CA GLY A 128 7.77 -5.20 15.95
C GLY A 128 7.50 -6.09 17.15
N TYR A 129 8.42 -6.13 18.13
CA TYR A 129 8.21 -6.95 19.33
C TYR A 129 7.04 -6.48 20.20
N ARG A 130 6.80 -5.16 20.24
CA ARG A 130 5.61 -4.60 20.93
C ARG A 130 4.34 -5.08 20.26
N TYR A 131 4.30 -5.15 18.92
CA TYR A 131 3.15 -5.64 18.17
C TYR A 131 2.89 -7.12 18.42
N LEU A 132 3.90 -7.99 18.37
CA LEU A 132 3.75 -9.41 18.73
C LEU A 132 3.27 -9.60 20.17
N LYS A 133 3.76 -8.77 21.10
CA LYS A 133 3.29 -8.80 22.50
C LYS A 133 1.80 -8.43 22.61
N LEU A 134 1.38 -7.41 21.85
CA LEU A 134 -0.03 -7.01 21.78
C LEU A 134 -0.89 -8.15 21.26
N LEU A 135 -0.54 -8.76 20.12
CA LEU A 135 -1.28 -9.88 19.53
C LEU A 135 -1.38 -11.08 20.49
N ARG A 136 -0.30 -11.40 21.23
CA ARG A 136 -0.34 -12.44 22.26
C ARG A 136 -1.34 -12.11 23.36
N SER A 137 -1.38 -10.84 23.82
CA SER A 137 -2.32 -10.42 24.86
C SER A 137 -3.79 -10.43 24.39
N GLU A 138 -4.01 -10.33 23.08
CA GLU A 138 -5.32 -10.45 22.42
C GLU A 138 -5.68 -11.92 22.09
N GLY A 139 -4.84 -12.90 22.43
CA GLY A 139 -5.07 -14.30 22.09
C GLY A 139 -4.88 -14.66 20.61
N LYS A 140 -4.21 -13.81 19.85
CA LYS A 140 -4.02 -13.92 18.38
C LYS A 140 -2.71 -14.61 17.97
N ARG A 141 -2.11 -15.42 18.82
CA ARG A 141 -0.81 -16.05 18.54
C ARG A 141 -0.83 -16.99 17.32
N ASP A 142 -1.96 -17.62 17.06
CA ASP A 142 -2.13 -18.60 15.99
C ASP A 142 -2.84 -18.03 14.77
N THR A 143 -2.79 -16.68 14.58
CA THR A 143 -3.39 -15.98 13.45
C THR A 143 -2.38 -15.66 12.35
N GLU A 144 -2.88 -15.42 11.13
CA GLU A 144 -2.09 -14.95 10.01
C GLU A 144 -1.42 -13.59 10.33
N GLU A 145 -2.12 -12.71 11.03
CA GLU A 145 -1.59 -11.42 11.49
C GLU A 145 -0.32 -11.58 12.33
N TYR A 146 -0.31 -12.57 13.26
CA TYR A 146 0.88 -12.87 14.05
C TYR A 146 2.02 -13.46 13.22
N ARG A 147 1.68 -14.36 12.29
CA ARG A 147 2.65 -14.98 11.38
C ARG A 147 3.33 -13.94 10.51
N LEU A 148 2.57 -13.03 9.90
CA LEU A 148 3.09 -11.96 9.05
C LEU A 148 3.96 -10.97 9.83
N ALA A 149 3.55 -10.59 11.05
CA ALA A 149 4.36 -9.74 11.91
C ALA A 149 5.68 -10.41 12.32
N SER A 150 5.65 -11.72 12.59
CA SER A 150 6.86 -12.49 12.92
C SER A 150 7.80 -12.61 11.73
N GLU A 151 7.27 -12.97 10.55
CA GLU A 151 8.03 -13.03 9.30
C GLU A 151 8.69 -11.69 8.97
N ASN A 152 7.96 -10.59 9.15
CA ASN A 152 8.49 -9.26 8.88
C ASN A 152 9.62 -8.87 9.85
N ILE A 153 9.56 -9.31 11.11
CA ILE A 153 10.68 -9.18 12.07
C ILE A 153 11.89 -9.96 11.58
N ASP A 154 11.70 -11.21 11.13
CA ASP A 154 12.78 -12.06 10.62
C ASP A 154 13.43 -11.44 9.37
N GLN A 155 12.64 -10.85 8.46
CA GLN A 155 13.15 -10.07 7.33
C GLN A 155 14.01 -8.89 7.79
N GLY A 156 13.59 -8.16 8.81
CA GLY A 156 14.36 -7.06 9.40
C GLY A 156 15.68 -7.55 10.00
N LEU A 157 15.65 -8.61 10.79
CA LEU A 157 16.85 -9.22 11.37
C LEU A 157 17.86 -9.64 10.29
N GLU A 158 17.39 -10.27 9.22
CA GLU A 158 18.24 -10.66 8.11
C GLU A 158 18.83 -9.46 7.37
N PHE A 159 18.01 -8.47 7.02
CA PHE A 159 18.46 -7.25 6.36
C PHE A 159 19.51 -6.50 7.18
N TYR A 160 19.27 -6.28 8.47
CA TYR A 160 20.24 -5.56 9.32
C TYR A 160 21.52 -6.36 9.60
N ARG A 161 21.47 -7.69 9.53
CA ARG A 161 22.64 -8.55 9.65
C ARG A 161 23.52 -8.52 8.40
N THR A 162 22.91 -8.47 7.21
CA THR A 162 23.60 -8.63 5.92
C THR A 162 23.83 -7.31 5.19
N GLN A 163 22.97 -6.32 5.39
CA GLN A 163 22.89 -5.09 4.60
C GLN A 163 22.69 -5.37 3.10
N ASP A 164 22.00 -6.47 2.79
CA ASP A 164 21.78 -6.95 1.43
C ASP A 164 20.60 -6.21 0.79
N GLY A 165 20.89 -5.28 -0.14
CA GLY A 165 19.88 -4.53 -0.89
C GLY A 165 19.03 -5.44 -1.78
N GLU A 166 19.63 -6.46 -2.41
CA GLU A 166 18.92 -7.43 -3.25
C GLU A 166 17.85 -8.20 -2.44
N PHE A 167 18.22 -8.60 -1.22
CA PHE A 167 17.28 -9.22 -0.28
C PHE A 167 16.13 -8.29 0.06
N ARG A 168 16.41 -7.00 0.37
CA ARG A 168 15.36 -6.02 0.73
C ARG A 168 14.39 -5.79 -0.41
N GLU A 169 14.89 -5.53 -1.64
CA GLU A 169 14.05 -5.32 -2.81
C GLU A 169 13.16 -6.52 -3.10
N ASN A 170 13.70 -7.73 -3.00
CA ASN A 170 12.93 -8.95 -3.17
C ASN A 170 11.87 -9.11 -2.07
N ALA A 171 12.20 -8.88 -0.80
CA ALA A 171 11.27 -8.98 0.32
C ALA A 171 10.12 -7.97 0.18
N MET A 172 10.42 -6.70 -0.14
CA MET A 172 9.41 -5.67 -0.42
C MET A 172 8.48 -6.08 -1.55
N THR A 173 9.03 -6.59 -2.65
CA THR A 173 8.24 -7.08 -3.80
C THR A 173 7.31 -8.20 -3.39
N GLN A 174 7.79 -9.22 -2.67
CA GLN A 174 6.97 -10.35 -2.24
C GLN A 174 5.89 -9.94 -1.25
N ASN A 175 6.22 -9.05 -0.30
CA ASN A 175 5.27 -8.50 0.65
C ASN A 175 4.16 -7.73 -0.09
N LEU A 176 4.51 -6.84 -1.03
CA LEU A 176 3.57 -6.07 -1.82
C LEU A 176 2.65 -6.99 -2.65
N LEU A 177 3.22 -7.93 -3.38
CA LEU A 177 2.44 -8.87 -4.18
C LEU A 177 1.48 -9.72 -3.34
N ARG A 178 1.88 -10.12 -2.13
CA ARG A 178 1.03 -10.85 -1.19
C ARG A 178 -0.16 -10.02 -0.76
N GLU A 179 0.09 -8.79 -0.25
CA GLU A 179 -0.96 -7.87 0.19
C GLU A 179 -1.90 -7.51 -0.96
N TYR A 180 -1.36 -7.16 -2.14
CA TYR A 180 -2.14 -6.82 -3.32
C TYR A 180 -3.07 -7.95 -3.78
N ARG A 181 -2.55 -9.18 -3.82
CA ARG A 181 -3.36 -10.37 -4.17
C ARG A 181 -4.43 -10.69 -3.13
N ALA A 182 -4.15 -10.42 -1.85
CA ALA A 182 -5.11 -10.64 -0.76
C ALA A 182 -6.33 -9.72 -0.84
N LEU A 183 -6.23 -8.56 -1.49
CA LEU A 183 -7.37 -7.67 -1.75
C LEU A 183 -8.39 -8.29 -2.72
N GLY A 184 -7.97 -9.23 -3.55
CA GLY A 184 -8.87 -9.91 -4.50
C GLY A 184 -9.32 -9.08 -5.68
N GLY A 185 -8.73 -7.91 -5.92
CA GLY A 185 -8.99 -6.99 -7.00
C GLY A 185 -9.12 -5.54 -6.56
N GLY A 186 -9.15 -4.63 -7.53
CA GLY A 186 -9.22 -3.19 -7.32
C GLY A 186 -7.89 -2.48 -7.57
N SER A 187 -7.98 -1.20 -7.94
CA SER A 187 -6.80 -0.36 -8.09
C SER A 187 -6.34 0.14 -6.73
N VAL A 188 -5.03 0.25 -6.54
CA VAL A 188 -4.41 0.72 -5.30
C VAL A 188 -3.31 1.75 -5.58
N MET A 189 -3.04 2.61 -4.62
CA MET A 189 -1.91 3.54 -4.61
C MET A 189 -0.83 3.05 -3.65
N GLY A 190 0.44 3.24 -4.01
CA GLY A 190 1.58 3.00 -3.14
C GLY A 190 2.58 4.14 -3.19
N ILE A 191 3.22 4.44 -2.04
CA ILE A 191 4.22 5.50 -1.85
C ILE A 191 5.51 4.87 -1.36
N TYR A 192 6.59 5.10 -2.10
CA TYR A 192 7.91 4.51 -1.83
C TYR A 192 9.01 5.49 -2.17
N GLY A 193 10.17 5.34 -1.55
CA GLY A 193 11.36 6.04 -2.01
C GLY A 193 11.64 5.75 -3.48
N ALA A 194 12.05 6.78 -4.23
CA ALA A 194 12.21 6.72 -5.68
C ALA A 194 13.24 5.65 -6.15
N TYR A 195 14.14 5.22 -5.28
CA TYR A 195 15.03 4.09 -5.57
C TYR A 195 14.24 2.81 -5.88
N HIS A 196 13.21 2.50 -5.06
CA HIS A 196 12.40 1.29 -5.17
C HIS A 196 11.43 1.31 -6.37
N THR A 197 11.06 2.49 -6.84
CA THR A 197 10.14 2.69 -7.97
C THR A 197 10.86 2.98 -9.30
N SER A 198 12.18 3.09 -9.29
CA SER A 198 13.00 3.18 -10.50
C SER A 198 13.18 1.82 -11.16
N MET A 199 13.19 1.76 -12.49
CA MET A 199 13.43 0.51 -13.25
C MET A 199 14.88 0.04 -13.18
N THR A 200 15.81 0.91 -12.81
CA THR A 200 17.25 0.63 -12.72
C THR A 200 17.83 1.21 -11.46
N SER A 201 18.90 0.62 -10.97
CA SER A 201 19.70 1.11 -9.85
C SER A 201 21.17 1.33 -10.27
N ASP A 202 21.85 2.27 -9.60
CA ASP A 202 23.27 2.54 -9.86
C ASP A 202 24.20 1.48 -9.27
N ASP A 203 23.73 0.69 -8.31
CA ASP A 203 24.47 -0.37 -7.62
C ASP A 203 24.28 -1.77 -8.22
N GLY A 204 23.45 -1.87 -9.27
CA GLY A 204 23.17 -3.12 -9.98
C GLY A 204 22.18 -4.06 -9.29
N VAL A 205 21.55 -3.61 -8.19
CA VAL A 205 20.47 -4.35 -7.51
C VAL A 205 19.21 -4.32 -8.38
N GLN A 206 18.53 -5.44 -8.55
CA GLN A 206 17.25 -5.47 -9.20
C GLN A 206 16.18 -4.84 -8.29
N THR A 207 15.67 -3.68 -8.68
CA THR A 207 14.71 -2.89 -7.90
C THR A 207 13.33 -3.55 -7.78
N MET A 208 12.55 -3.12 -6.81
CA MET A 208 11.14 -3.52 -6.65
C MET A 208 10.35 -3.23 -7.94
N ALA A 209 10.56 -2.07 -8.59
CA ALA A 209 9.89 -1.72 -9.85
C ALA A 209 10.16 -2.73 -10.96
N SER A 210 11.41 -3.10 -11.17
CA SER A 210 11.79 -4.12 -12.17
C SER A 210 11.10 -5.46 -11.88
N ARG A 211 11.12 -5.93 -10.63
CA ARG A 211 10.49 -7.19 -10.21
C ARG A 211 8.97 -7.17 -10.34
N LEU A 212 8.34 -6.06 -9.99
CA LEU A 212 6.87 -5.90 -10.13
C LEU A 212 6.46 -5.88 -11.60
N THR A 213 7.24 -5.23 -12.47
CA THR A 213 7.00 -5.25 -13.92
C THR A 213 7.08 -6.67 -14.48
N GLU A 214 8.06 -7.48 -14.03
CA GLU A 214 8.13 -8.90 -14.43
C GLU A 214 6.91 -9.70 -13.94
N ALA A 215 6.38 -9.39 -12.76
CA ALA A 215 5.28 -10.14 -12.15
C ALA A 215 3.89 -9.72 -12.61
N LEU A 216 3.67 -8.45 -12.94
CA LEU A 216 2.36 -7.82 -13.16
C LEU A 216 2.22 -7.19 -14.56
N GLY A 217 3.32 -6.99 -15.30
CA GLY A 217 3.30 -6.35 -16.62
C GLY A 217 2.66 -4.96 -16.56
N ASP A 218 1.73 -4.71 -17.46
CA ASP A 218 1.03 -3.41 -17.60
C ASP A 218 0.05 -3.08 -16.46
N SER A 219 -0.11 -3.98 -15.48
CA SER A 219 -0.96 -3.73 -14.30
C SER A 219 -0.27 -2.90 -13.24
N VAL A 220 1.02 -2.58 -13.38
CA VAL A 220 1.74 -1.66 -12.49
C VAL A 220 2.22 -0.43 -13.27
N ILE A 221 2.01 0.75 -12.69
CA ILE A 221 2.40 2.04 -13.28
C ILE A 221 3.23 2.79 -12.23
N PHE A 222 4.37 3.30 -12.66
CA PHE A 222 5.30 4.05 -11.80
C PHE A 222 5.30 5.53 -12.17
N TYR A 223 5.29 6.38 -11.15
CA TYR A 223 5.41 7.82 -11.25
C TYR A 223 6.56 8.31 -10.39
N ASP A 224 7.42 9.15 -10.93
CA ASP A 224 8.48 9.80 -10.15
C ASP A 224 8.02 11.22 -9.77
N LEU A 225 7.67 11.41 -8.50
CA LEU A 225 7.20 12.72 -8.01
C LEU A 225 8.29 13.79 -7.98
N ARG A 226 9.55 13.41 -8.16
CA ARG A 226 10.69 14.33 -8.17
C ARG A 226 10.82 15.09 -9.50
N GLU A 227 10.27 14.53 -10.59
CA GLU A 227 10.40 15.04 -11.96
C GLU A 227 9.24 15.95 -12.39
N GLU A 228 8.19 16.06 -11.62
CA GLU A 228 7.01 16.89 -11.86
C GLU A 228 7.08 18.16 -10.99
#